data_91a1e8e01dc8dc36838d5c4035ea8a51
#
_entry.id   91a1e8e01dc8dc36838d5c4035ea8a51
#
_cell.length_a   1.000
_cell.length_b   1.000
_cell.length_c   1.000
_cell.angle_alpha   90.00
_cell.angle_beta   90.00
_cell.angle_gamma   90.00
#
_symmetry.space_group_name_H-M   'P 1'
#
loop_
_entity.id
_entity.type
_entity.pdbx_description
1 polymer ?
#
loop_
_entity_poly.entity_id
_entity_poly.type
_entity_poly.pdbx_seq_one_letter_code
_entity_poly.pdbx_strand_id
1 'polypeptide(L)'
;MSNFPYIVVFIKEKIMELKGSETEKNLQAAFAGESQANRRYLYFAQKADVEGFNDVAAVFRSTAEGETGHAHGHLEYLEECGDPATGEPFGDTVSNLKTAIAGETHEYTDMYPGMAKKAREEGFDEIADWFETLAKAERSHANRFQKALDDVA
;
A
#
# COMPACT_ATOMS: atom_id res chain seq x y z
N MET A 1 68.09 -1.37 4.41
CA MET A 1 66.85 -0.55 4.62
C MET A 1 65.87 -0.91 3.52
N SER A 2 64.94 -1.79 3.81
CA SER A 2 63.94 -2.28 2.82
C SER A 2 62.64 -1.47 3.02
N ASN A 3 62.33 -0.61 2.04
CA ASN A 3 61.07 0.05 1.93
C ASN A 3 60.00 -0.91 1.37
N PHE A 4 59.10 -1.36 2.22
CA PHE A 4 57.87 -2.02 1.74
C PHE A 4 56.83 -0.92 1.48
N PRO A 5 56.25 -0.83 0.25
CA PRO A 5 55.16 0.07 -0.01
C PRO A 5 53.88 -0.55 0.60
N TYR A 6 53.26 0.18 1.55
CA TYR A 6 51.91 -0.15 2.01
C TYR A 6 50.92 0.10 0.89
N ILE A 7 50.37 -0.96 0.34
CA ILE A 7 49.25 -0.88 -0.61
C ILE A 7 48.00 -0.61 0.24
N VAL A 8 47.52 0.61 0.24
CA VAL A 8 46.21 0.94 0.82
C VAL A 8 45.16 0.50 -0.17
N VAL A 9 44.55 -0.66 0.07
CA VAL A 9 43.40 -1.14 -0.70
C VAL A 9 42.18 -0.39 -0.18
N PHE A 10 41.72 0.61 -0.93
CA PHE A 10 40.41 1.20 -0.71
C PHE A 10 39.34 0.17 -1.16
N ILE A 11 38.80 -0.58 -0.21
CA ILE A 11 37.58 -1.34 -0.44
C ILE A 11 36.47 -0.29 -0.54
N LYS A 12 36.03 -0.01 -1.76
CA LYS A 12 34.83 0.78 -2.01
C LYS A 12 33.68 -0.08 -1.50
N GLU A 13 33.21 0.15 -0.28
CA GLU A 13 31.98 -0.45 0.20
C GLU A 13 30.90 -0.12 -0.84
N LYS A 14 30.36 -1.14 -1.47
CA LYS A 14 29.24 -0.99 -2.39
C LYS A 14 28.05 -0.63 -1.51
N ILE A 15 27.69 0.64 -1.48
CA ILE A 15 26.44 1.09 -0.86
C ILE A 15 25.34 0.31 -1.60
N MET A 16 24.69 -0.61 -0.90
CA MET A 16 23.57 -1.35 -1.46
C MET A 16 22.35 -0.43 -1.40
N GLU A 17 21.83 -0.08 -2.56
CA GLU A 17 20.58 0.65 -2.66
C GLU A 17 19.42 -0.34 -2.62
N LEU A 18 18.41 -0.05 -1.80
CA LEU A 18 17.19 -0.86 -1.71
C LEU A 18 16.37 -0.71 -3.01
N LYS A 19 16.28 0.50 -3.52
CA LYS A 19 15.52 0.81 -4.74
C LYS A 19 16.01 -0.01 -5.94
N GLY A 20 15.08 -0.68 -6.62
CA GLY A 20 15.36 -1.56 -7.76
C GLY A 20 15.85 -2.96 -7.42
N SER A 21 15.95 -3.31 -6.13
CA SER A 21 16.39 -4.62 -5.66
C SER A 21 15.24 -5.65 -5.59
N GLU A 22 15.57 -6.94 -5.50
CA GLU A 22 14.59 -7.99 -5.16
C GLU A 22 14.04 -7.80 -3.73
N THR A 23 14.82 -7.22 -2.82
CA THR A 23 14.37 -6.93 -1.45
C THR A 23 13.28 -5.86 -1.44
N GLU A 24 13.35 -4.83 -2.28
CA GLU A 24 12.26 -3.87 -2.47
C GLU A 24 10.97 -4.59 -2.93
N LYS A 25 11.06 -5.43 -3.96
CA LYS A 25 9.91 -6.20 -4.44
C LYS A 25 9.32 -7.09 -3.35
N ASN A 26 10.17 -7.72 -2.55
CA ASN A 26 9.72 -8.54 -1.42
C ASN A 26 9.00 -7.70 -0.35
N LEU A 27 9.49 -6.50 -0.04
CA LEU A 27 8.82 -5.56 0.88
C LEU A 27 7.45 -5.11 0.35
N GLN A 28 7.37 -4.79 -0.95
CA GLN A 28 6.10 -4.45 -1.60
C GLN A 28 5.10 -5.61 -1.55
N ALA A 29 5.53 -6.82 -1.86
CA ALA A 29 4.70 -8.02 -1.80
C ALA A 29 4.26 -8.35 -0.37
N ALA A 30 5.17 -8.22 0.61
CA ALA A 30 4.86 -8.41 2.02
C ALA A 30 3.86 -7.37 2.53
N PHE A 31 4.05 -6.09 2.22
CA PHE A 31 3.09 -5.03 2.55
C PHE A 31 1.70 -5.34 1.98
N ALA A 32 1.61 -5.73 0.71
CA ALA A 32 0.34 -6.09 0.08
C ALA A 32 -0.30 -7.30 0.78
N GLY A 33 0.49 -8.33 1.12
CA GLY A 33 0.03 -9.52 1.82
C GLY A 33 -0.51 -9.23 3.21
N GLU A 34 0.21 -8.48 4.04
CA GLU A 34 -0.18 -8.11 5.40
C GLU A 34 -1.41 -7.18 5.41
N SER A 35 -1.48 -6.23 4.48
CA SER A 35 -2.64 -5.35 4.30
C SER A 35 -3.89 -6.15 3.94
N GLN A 36 -3.76 -7.11 3.04
CA GLN A 36 -4.86 -8.01 2.66
C GLN A 36 -5.26 -8.92 3.83
N ALA A 37 -4.30 -9.50 4.56
CA ALA A 37 -4.55 -10.33 5.73
C ALA A 37 -5.32 -9.56 6.80
N ASN A 38 -4.90 -8.33 7.13
CA ASN A 38 -5.61 -7.44 8.05
C ASN A 38 -7.09 -7.31 7.68
N ARG A 39 -7.38 -6.94 6.42
CA ARG A 39 -8.76 -6.71 5.99
C ARG A 39 -9.58 -7.99 5.96
N ARG A 40 -9.00 -9.10 5.53
CA ARG A 40 -9.65 -10.42 5.52
C ARG A 40 -9.99 -10.88 6.94
N TYR A 41 -9.07 -10.73 7.90
CA TYR A 41 -9.30 -11.15 9.29
C TYR A 41 -10.38 -10.31 9.97
N LEU A 42 -10.46 -9.00 9.69
CA LEU A 42 -11.57 -8.18 10.18
C LEU A 42 -12.92 -8.63 9.59
N TYR A 43 -12.95 -9.02 8.33
CA TYR A 43 -14.16 -9.58 7.71
C TYR A 43 -14.52 -10.94 8.31
N PHE A 44 -13.54 -11.81 8.57
CA PHE A 44 -13.75 -13.11 9.21
C PHE A 44 -14.25 -12.96 10.64
N ALA A 45 -13.75 -11.97 11.39
CA ALA A 45 -14.25 -11.65 12.72
C ALA A 45 -15.74 -11.29 12.71
N GLN A 46 -16.19 -10.48 11.75
CA GLN A 46 -17.61 -10.14 11.60
C GLN A 46 -18.47 -11.40 11.36
N LYS A 47 -18.00 -12.33 10.54
CA LYS A 47 -18.71 -13.59 10.28
C LYS A 47 -18.77 -14.46 11.53
N ALA A 48 -17.67 -14.59 12.28
CA ALA A 48 -17.62 -15.35 13.52
C ALA A 48 -18.57 -14.76 14.58
N ASP A 49 -18.68 -13.42 14.68
CA ASP A 49 -19.64 -12.76 15.58
C ASP A 49 -21.10 -13.13 15.22
N VAL A 50 -21.45 -13.08 13.93
CA VAL A 50 -22.80 -13.44 13.44
C VAL A 50 -23.14 -14.89 13.76
N GLU A 51 -22.15 -15.80 13.67
CA GLU A 51 -22.29 -17.21 13.98
C GLU A 51 -22.24 -17.52 15.49
N GLY A 52 -21.94 -16.53 16.33
CA GLY A 52 -21.88 -16.67 17.79
C GLY A 52 -20.53 -17.15 18.32
N PHE A 53 -19.48 -17.20 17.51
CA PHE A 53 -18.12 -17.59 17.90
C PHE A 53 -17.29 -16.37 18.35
N ASN A 54 -17.71 -15.68 19.40
CA ASN A 54 -17.13 -14.41 19.83
C ASN A 54 -15.64 -14.52 20.22
N ASP A 55 -15.21 -15.64 20.81
CA ASP A 55 -13.79 -15.87 21.15
C ASP A 55 -12.94 -15.99 19.86
N VAL A 56 -13.46 -16.66 18.83
CA VAL A 56 -12.80 -16.77 17.53
C VAL A 56 -12.74 -15.40 16.84
N ALA A 57 -13.82 -14.61 16.92
CA ALA A 57 -13.85 -13.25 16.41
C ALA A 57 -12.78 -12.36 17.07
N ALA A 58 -12.58 -12.51 18.39
CA ALA A 58 -11.55 -11.81 19.14
C ALA A 58 -10.13 -12.18 18.65
N VAL A 59 -9.88 -13.48 18.38
CA VAL A 59 -8.59 -13.94 17.81
C VAL A 59 -8.34 -13.30 16.44
N PHE A 60 -9.33 -13.28 15.54
CA PHE A 60 -9.19 -12.64 14.25
C PHE A 60 -8.88 -11.15 14.37
N ARG A 61 -9.58 -10.41 15.23
CA ARG A 61 -9.34 -8.98 15.46
C ARG A 61 -7.95 -8.70 16.00
N SER A 62 -7.52 -9.45 16.99
CA SER A 62 -6.18 -9.30 17.59
C SER A 62 -5.08 -9.59 16.57
N THR A 63 -5.25 -10.63 15.74
CA THR A 63 -4.31 -10.93 14.68
C THR A 63 -4.28 -9.83 13.63
N ALA A 64 -5.44 -9.31 13.21
CA ALA A 64 -5.53 -8.21 12.24
C ALA A 64 -4.79 -6.95 12.73
N GLU A 65 -4.84 -6.64 14.03
CA GLU A 65 -4.08 -5.52 14.60
C GLU A 65 -2.57 -5.75 14.50
N GLY A 66 -2.11 -6.99 14.72
CA GLY A 66 -0.71 -7.38 14.50
C GLY A 66 -0.26 -7.15 13.04
N GLU A 67 -1.10 -7.53 12.07
CA GLU A 67 -0.80 -7.34 10.64
C GLU A 67 -0.73 -5.85 10.27
N THR A 68 -1.42 -4.97 10.98
CA THR A 68 -1.25 -3.51 10.82
C THR A 68 0.19 -3.09 11.14
N GLY A 69 0.75 -3.58 12.24
CA GLY A 69 2.14 -3.29 12.62
C GLY A 69 3.15 -3.83 11.61
N HIS A 70 2.94 -5.03 11.10
CA HIS A 70 3.80 -5.61 10.05
C HIS A 70 3.75 -4.79 8.75
N ALA A 71 2.56 -4.42 8.30
CA ALA A 71 2.38 -3.60 7.10
C ALA A 71 3.07 -2.23 7.22
N HIS A 72 2.92 -1.55 8.37
CA HIS A 72 3.60 -0.28 8.63
C HIS A 72 5.12 -0.44 8.64
N GLY A 73 5.66 -1.50 9.25
CA GLY A 73 7.09 -1.77 9.25
C GLY A 73 7.66 -1.94 7.83
N HIS A 74 6.92 -2.59 6.93
CA HIS A 74 7.32 -2.68 5.51
C HIS A 74 7.30 -1.32 4.81
N LEU A 75 6.29 -0.49 5.08
CA LEU A 75 6.20 0.87 4.53
C LEU A 75 7.35 1.76 4.98
N GLU A 76 7.78 1.69 6.24
CA GLU A 76 8.92 2.45 6.75
C GLU A 76 10.19 2.19 5.93
N TYR A 77 10.46 0.95 5.55
CA TYR A 77 11.58 0.63 4.65
C TYR A 77 11.36 1.11 3.22
N LEU A 78 10.12 1.15 2.76
CA LEU A 78 9.79 1.56 1.39
C LEU A 78 9.78 3.09 1.18
N GLU A 79 9.86 3.91 2.25
CA GLU A 79 9.91 5.37 2.11
C GLU A 79 11.05 5.85 1.19
N GLU A 80 12.21 5.20 1.23
CA GLU A 80 13.32 5.54 0.34
C GLU A 80 13.13 5.11 -1.12
N CYS A 81 12.16 4.22 -1.39
CA CYS A 81 11.90 3.68 -2.73
C CYS A 81 10.75 4.41 -3.43
N GLY A 82 9.73 4.80 -2.69
CA GLY A 82 8.47 5.36 -3.15
C GLY A 82 7.27 4.50 -2.78
N ASP A 83 6.08 5.10 -2.84
CA ASP A 83 4.83 4.45 -2.53
C ASP A 83 4.59 3.20 -3.40
N PRO A 84 4.29 2.04 -2.81
CA PRO A 84 4.16 0.78 -3.57
C PRO A 84 3.00 0.75 -4.56
N ALA A 85 2.01 1.64 -4.41
CA ALA A 85 0.86 1.71 -5.32
C ALA A 85 1.07 2.70 -6.47
N THR A 86 1.69 3.85 -6.20
CA THR A 86 1.82 4.95 -7.16
C THR A 86 3.25 5.19 -7.65
N GLY A 87 4.25 4.73 -6.91
CA GLY A 87 5.66 5.04 -7.14
C GLY A 87 6.07 6.47 -6.71
N GLU A 88 5.13 7.28 -6.24
CA GLU A 88 5.37 8.65 -5.81
C GLU A 88 6.10 8.71 -4.46
N PRO A 89 6.85 9.79 -4.18
CA PRO A 89 7.46 9.99 -2.87
C PRO A 89 6.41 10.06 -1.76
N PHE A 90 6.71 9.44 -0.62
CA PHE A 90 5.88 9.50 0.58
C PHE A 90 6.75 9.54 1.85
N GLY A 91 6.13 9.74 3.02
CA GLY A 91 6.82 9.81 4.32
C GLY A 91 6.40 11.06 5.12
N ASP A 92 6.47 12.25 4.52
CA ASP A 92 5.93 13.46 5.13
C ASP A 92 4.48 13.73 4.72
N THR A 93 3.77 14.56 5.49
CA THR A 93 2.34 14.80 5.29
C THR A 93 2.00 15.36 3.90
N VAL A 94 2.81 16.29 3.37
CA VAL A 94 2.55 16.90 2.06
C VAL A 94 2.75 15.88 0.95
N SER A 95 3.82 15.11 1.01
CA SER A 95 4.10 14.01 0.06
C SER A 95 3.01 12.94 0.14
N ASN A 96 2.60 12.53 1.36
CA ASN A 96 1.55 11.54 1.56
C ASN A 96 0.21 12.00 0.96
N LEU A 97 -0.17 13.28 1.11
CA LEU A 97 -1.38 13.81 0.50
C LEU A 97 -1.31 13.79 -1.03
N LYS A 98 -0.16 14.17 -1.62
CA LYS A 98 0.03 14.11 -3.08
C LYS A 98 -0.08 12.69 -3.61
N THR A 99 0.55 11.74 -2.92
CA THR A 99 0.51 10.32 -3.26
C THR A 99 -0.91 9.75 -3.15
N ALA A 100 -1.64 10.09 -2.08
CA ALA A 100 -3.03 9.70 -1.93
C ALA A 100 -3.92 10.27 -3.06
N ILE A 101 -3.76 11.55 -3.43
CA ILE A 101 -4.49 12.16 -4.56
C ILE A 101 -4.18 11.43 -5.86
N ALA A 102 -2.92 11.06 -6.11
CA ALA A 102 -2.52 10.32 -7.31
C ALA A 102 -3.20 8.94 -7.36
N GLY A 103 -3.20 8.21 -6.24
CA GLY A 103 -3.85 6.90 -6.13
C GLY A 103 -5.36 6.98 -6.38
N GLU A 104 -6.07 7.81 -5.64
CA GLU A 104 -7.51 7.99 -5.77
C GLU A 104 -7.89 8.47 -7.19
N THR A 105 -7.07 9.34 -7.79
CA THR A 105 -7.29 9.82 -9.16
C THR A 105 -7.18 8.68 -10.16
N HIS A 106 -6.18 7.83 -10.06
CA HIS A 106 -6.05 6.62 -10.89
C HIS A 106 -7.24 5.69 -10.71
N GLU A 107 -7.71 5.49 -9.48
CA GLU A 107 -8.82 4.61 -9.17
C GLU A 107 -10.12 5.08 -9.84
N TYR A 108 -10.45 6.37 -9.81
CA TYR A 108 -11.70 6.86 -10.40
C TYR A 108 -11.62 7.20 -11.88
N THR A 109 -10.44 7.45 -12.44
CA THR A 109 -10.31 7.79 -13.88
C THR A 109 -10.03 6.58 -14.75
N ASP A 110 -9.34 5.58 -14.24
CA ASP A 110 -8.82 4.45 -15.02
C ASP A 110 -9.21 3.09 -14.45
N MET A 111 -8.83 2.79 -13.22
CA MET A 111 -8.97 1.45 -12.63
C MET A 111 -10.43 0.99 -12.55
N TYR A 112 -11.27 1.68 -11.78
CA TYR A 112 -12.67 1.29 -11.63
C TYR A 112 -13.49 1.42 -12.91
N PRO A 113 -13.35 2.46 -13.74
CA PRO A 113 -14.02 2.50 -15.04
C PRO A 113 -13.64 1.34 -15.94
N GLY A 114 -12.36 0.96 -15.99
CA GLY A 114 -11.88 -0.20 -16.75
C GLY A 114 -12.45 -1.52 -16.23
N MET A 115 -12.47 -1.71 -14.90
CA MET A 115 -13.05 -2.89 -14.24
C MET A 115 -14.56 -2.99 -14.47
N ALA A 116 -15.29 -1.88 -14.36
CA ALA A 116 -16.74 -1.84 -14.61
C ALA A 116 -17.07 -2.23 -16.05
N LYS A 117 -16.32 -1.67 -17.02
CA LYS A 117 -16.49 -2.04 -18.44
C LYS A 117 -16.29 -3.55 -18.64
N LYS A 118 -15.22 -4.09 -18.06
CA LYS A 118 -14.90 -5.52 -18.19
C LYS A 118 -15.96 -6.40 -17.55
N ALA A 119 -16.46 -6.04 -16.37
CA ALA A 119 -17.53 -6.76 -15.70
C ALA A 119 -18.81 -6.80 -16.55
N ARG A 120 -19.19 -5.70 -17.21
CA ARG A 120 -20.35 -5.69 -18.13
C ARG A 120 -20.13 -6.58 -19.36
N GLU A 121 -18.93 -6.57 -19.95
CA GLU A 121 -18.58 -7.44 -21.08
C GLU A 121 -18.70 -8.92 -20.71
N GLU A 122 -18.45 -9.27 -19.45
CA GLU A 122 -18.55 -10.64 -18.91
C GLU A 122 -19.95 -10.99 -18.35
N GLY A 123 -20.89 -10.04 -18.34
CA GLY A 123 -22.27 -10.23 -17.86
C GLY A 123 -22.46 -10.10 -16.34
N PHE A 124 -21.49 -9.48 -15.64
CA PHE A 124 -21.56 -9.20 -14.19
C PHE A 124 -22.06 -7.77 -13.92
N ASP A 125 -23.28 -7.45 -14.31
CA ASP A 125 -23.85 -6.11 -14.25
C ASP A 125 -23.87 -5.51 -12.83
N GLU A 126 -24.23 -6.30 -11.82
CA GLU A 126 -24.24 -5.87 -10.42
C GLU A 126 -22.84 -5.49 -9.93
N ILE A 127 -21.82 -6.25 -10.33
CA ILE A 127 -20.43 -5.95 -9.99
C ILE A 127 -19.95 -4.70 -10.75
N ALA A 128 -20.37 -4.51 -12.00
CA ALA A 128 -20.08 -3.31 -12.77
C ALA A 128 -20.67 -2.05 -12.10
N ASP A 129 -21.94 -2.11 -11.67
CA ASP A 129 -22.58 -1.02 -10.92
C ASP A 129 -21.86 -0.70 -9.60
N TRP A 130 -21.34 -1.74 -8.93
CA TRP A 130 -20.52 -1.58 -7.74
C TRP A 130 -19.22 -0.81 -8.05
N PHE A 131 -18.47 -1.21 -9.08
CA PHE A 131 -17.25 -0.50 -9.49
C PHE A 131 -17.52 0.96 -9.90
N GLU A 132 -18.61 1.24 -10.61
CA GLU A 132 -19.00 2.61 -10.96
C GLU A 132 -19.36 3.46 -9.72
N THR A 133 -19.94 2.82 -8.71
CA THR A 133 -20.24 3.48 -7.43
C THR A 133 -18.95 3.80 -6.69
N LEU A 134 -18.00 2.86 -6.66
CA LEU A 134 -16.68 3.11 -6.06
C LEU A 134 -15.93 4.23 -6.78
N ALA A 135 -15.93 4.27 -8.11
CA ALA A 135 -15.30 5.37 -8.85
C ALA A 135 -15.80 6.75 -8.41
N LYS A 136 -17.09 6.88 -8.06
CA LYS A 136 -17.63 8.14 -7.51
C LYS A 136 -17.13 8.42 -6.10
N ALA A 137 -16.98 7.40 -5.27
CA ALA A 137 -16.45 7.53 -3.92
C ALA A 137 -14.97 7.98 -3.95
N GLU A 138 -14.14 7.34 -4.79
CA GLU A 138 -12.71 7.65 -4.88
C GLU A 138 -12.48 9.07 -5.43
N ARG A 139 -13.34 9.55 -6.34
CA ARG A 139 -13.33 10.97 -6.73
C ARG A 139 -13.60 11.90 -5.55
N SER A 140 -14.50 11.53 -4.65
CA SER A 140 -14.77 12.32 -3.43
C SER A 140 -13.56 12.30 -2.49
N HIS A 141 -12.87 11.16 -2.35
CA HIS A 141 -11.66 11.04 -1.56
C HIS A 141 -10.54 11.94 -2.12
N ALA A 142 -10.29 11.89 -3.44
CA ALA A 142 -9.30 12.75 -4.09
C ALA A 142 -9.56 14.23 -3.81
N ASN A 143 -10.82 14.68 -3.92
CA ASN A 143 -11.19 16.08 -3.64
C ASN A 143 -10.96 16.45 -2.16
N ARG A 144 -11.21 15.53 -1.23
CA ARG A 144 -10.97 15.76 0.21
C ARG A 144 -9.48 15.85 0.51
N PHE A 145 -8.65 14.99 -0.08
CA PHE A 145 -7.19 15.07 0.06
C PHE A 145 -6.63 16.33 -0.59
N GLN A 146 -7.16 16.74 -1.75
CA GLN A 146 -6.75 18.00 -2.38
C GLN A 146 -7.02 19.20 -1.47
N LYS A 147 -8.22 19.28 -0.88
CA LYS A 147 -8.54 20.33 0.07
C LYS A 147 -7.60 20.34 1.28
N ALA A 148 -7.30 19.16 1.83
CA ALA A 148 -6.34 19.04 2.93
C ALA A 148 -4.94 19.49 2.53
N LEU A 149 -4.52 19.19 1.30
CA LEU A 149 -3.24 19.66 0.76
C LEU A 149 -3.20 21.17 0.64
N ASP A 150 -4.27 21.79 0.13
CA ASP A 150 -4.37 23.24 -0.02
C ASP A 150 -4.30 23.97 1.35
N ASP A 151 -4.74 23.30 2.42
CA ASP A 151 -4.72 23.85 3.79
C ASP A 151 -3.32 23.76 4.45
N VAL A 152 -2.40 22.92 3.97
CA VAL A 152 -1.11 22.66 4.62
C VAL A 152 0.12 22.94 3.73
N ALA A 153 -0.06 23.24 2.45
CA ALA A 153 1.01 23.47 1.48
C ALA A 153 1.40 24.94 1.29
#